data_569eb48497c830e5bcf57ad1f99bf223
#
_entry.id   569eb48497c830e5bcf57ad1f99bf223
#
_cell.length_a   1.000
_cell.length_b   1.000
_cell.length_c   1.000
_cell.angle_alpha   90.00
_cell.angle_beta   90.00
_cell.angle_gamma   90.00
#
_symmetry.space_group_name_H-M   'P 1'
#
loop_
_entity.id
_entity.type
_entity.pdbx_description
1 polymer ?
#
loop_
_entity_poly.entity_id
_entity_poly.type
_entity_poly.pdbx_seq_one_letter_code
_entity_poly.pdbx_strand_id
1 'polypeptide(L)'
;LPLSLWLDFTHTGRRTPWETAYFSRRARLCALVSAECVEHKGRFLDEIADTVWAICEESAWQLPAHNSYVRDTPQLPLPDTTRPIVDLFAAETGALLALTRYLLPDELDTAAPGITARMERELDARILTPYFTSHFWWMGNGEEPMCNWTSWCTQNVLLTVFLLPTTQQQRKAAVKQAAYSLDCFLKDYGADGCCNEGAQ
;
A
#
# COMPACT_ATOMS: atom_id res chain seq x y z
N LEU A 1 -5.31 -14.03 5.04
CA LEU A 1 -4.25 -15.06 5.10
C LEU A 1 -4.22 -15.68 6.50
N PRO A 2 -3.84 -16.96 6.65
CA PRO A 2 -3.81 -17.61 7.96
C PRO A 2 -2.70 -17.05 8.86
N LEU A 3 -3.01 -16.96 10.17
CA LEU A 3 -2.07 -16.48 11.18
C LEU A 3 -0.76 -17.30 11.22
N SER A 4 -0.84 -18.59 10.93
CA SER A 4 0.33 -19.48 10.91
C SER A 4 1.39 -19.04 9.90
N LEU A 5 1.00 -18.47 8.75
CA LEU A 5 1.93 -17.92 7.76
C LEU A 5 2.60 -16.63 8.25
N TRP A 6 1.87 -15.79 8.98
CA TRP A 6 2.44 -14.60 9.63
C TRP A 6 3.49 -14.99 10.68
N LEU A 7 3.12 -15.91 11.56
CA LEU A 7 3.99 -16.39 12.64
C LEU A 7 5.20 -17.22 12.14
N ASP A 8 5.14 -17.79 10.94
CA ASP A 8 6.29 -18.47 10.34
C ASP A 8 7.50 -17.51 10.22
N PHE A 9 7.26 -16.27 9.80
CA PHE A 9 8.30 -15.24 9.80
C PHE A 9 8.82 -14.97 11.22
N THR A 10 7.95 -14.78 12.20
CA THR A 10 8.34 -14.52 13.59
C THR A 10 9.19 -15.65 14.17
N HIS A 11 8.86 -16.90 13.86
CA HIS A 11 9.52 -18.07 14.43
C HIS A 11 10.80 -18.49 13.68
N THR A 12 10.84 -18.29 12.37
CA THR A 12 11.88 -18.86 11.51
C THR A 12 12.61 -17.86 10.63
N GLY A 13 12.13 -16.62 10.55
CA GLY A 13 12.64 -15.58 9.63
C GLY A 13 12.25 -15.80 8.16
N ARG A 14 11.45 -16.84 7.83
CA ARG A 14 11.06 -17.11 6.45
C ARG A 14 9.97 -16.16 5.99
N ARG A 15 10.23 -15.43 4.91
CA ARG A 15 9.29 -14.47 4.29
C ARG A 15 8.40 -15.13 3.24
N THR A 16 8.97 -16.04 2.45
CA THR A 16 8.37 -16.60 1.22
C THR A 16 6.96 -17.16 1.40
N PRO A 17 6.61 -17.94 2.45
CA PRO A 17 5.27 -18.51 2.55
C PRO A 17 4.16 -17.46 2.63
N TRP A 18 4.38 -16.40 3.42
CA TRP A 18 3.44 -15.28 3.49
C TRP A 18 3.43 -14.49 2.18
N GLU A 19 4.60 -14.08 1.71
CA GLU A 19 4.77 -13.22 0.54
C GLU A 19 4.18 -13.85 -0.73
N THR A 20 4.38 -15.14 -0.94
CA THR A 20 3.79 -15.84 -2.10
C THR A 20 2.27 -15.73 -2.11
N ALA A 21 1.61 -15.99 -0.99
CA ALA A 21 0.15 -15.90 -0.90
C ALA A 21 -0.35 -14.45 -1.01
N TYR A 22 0.39 -13.53 -0.39
CA TYR A 22 0.10 -12.09 -0.39
C TYR A 22 0.18 -11.49 -1.79
N PHE A 23 1.31 -11.69 -2.48
CA PHE A 23 1.53 -11.13 -3.82
C PHE A 23 0.68 -11.82 -4.89
N SER A 24 0.44 -13.13 -4.79
CA SER A 24 -0.45 -13.82 -5.72
C SER A 24 -1.87 -13.24 -5.72
N ARG A 25 -2.38 -12.83 -4.56
CA ARG A 25 -3.70 -12.19 -4.46
C ARG A 25 -3.72 -10.83 -5.16
N ARG A 26 -2.68 -10.00 -4.98
CA ARG A 26 -2.57 -8.69 -5.62
C ARG A 26 -2.37 -8.81 -7.14
N ALA A 27 -1.50 -9.72 -7.57
CA ALA A 27 -1.30 -10.01 -8.99
C ALA A 27 -2.59 -10.50 -9.67
N ARG A 28 -3.37 -11.37 -8.98
CA ARG A 28 -4.69 -11.79 -9.47
C ARG A 28 -5.62 -10.60 -9.65
N LEU A 29 -5.71 -9.69 -8.67
CA LEU A 29 -6.54 -8.49 -8.78
C LEU A 29 -6.13 -7.63 -9.98
N CYS A 30 -4.82 -7.37 -10.15
CA CYS A 30 -4.31 -6.63 -11.31
C CYS A 30 -4.73 -7.26 -12.64
N ALA A 31 -4.58 -8.59 -12.76
CA ALA A 31 -4.91 -9.32 -13.98
C ALA A 31 -6.41 -9.26 -14.29
N LEU A 32 -7.27 -9.47 -13.28
CA LEU A 32 -8.72 -9.44 -13.43
C LEU A 32 -9.23 -8.04 -13.80
N VAL A 33 -8.75 -6.99 -13.11
CA VAL A 33 -9.11 -5.60 -13.41
C VAL A 33 -8.66 -5.22 -14.81
N SER A 34 -7.44 -5.57 -15.20
CA SER A 34 -6.93 -5.31 -16.55
C SER A 34 -7.77 -6.02 -17.62
N ALA A 35 -8.15 -7.27 -17.37
CA ALA A 35 -8.99 -8.05 -18.28
C ALA A 35 -10.40 -7.44 -18.43
N GLU A 36 -11.02 -7.03 -17.31
CA GLU A 36 -12.34 -6.39 -17.33
C GLU A 36 -12.29 -5.04 -18.05
N CYS A 37 -11.28 -4.21 -17.82
CA CYS A 37 -11.11 -2.94 -18.53
C CYS A 37 -10.96 -3.13 -20.05
N VAL A 38 -10.34 -4.23 -20.51
CA VAL A 38 -10.17 -4.53 -21.94
C VAL A 38 -11.45 -5.11 -22.55
N GLU A 39 -12.09 -6.07 -21.86
CA GLU A 39 -13.28 -6.75 -22.39
C GLU A 39 -14.57 -5.96 -22.14
N HIS A 40 -14.71 -5.35 -20.99
CA HIS A 40 -15.85 -4.57 -20.50
C HIS A 40 -17.20 -5.32 -20.66
N LYS A 41 -17.22 -6.59 -20.23
CA LYS A 41 -18.39 -7.49 -20.33
C LYS A 41 -18.95 -7.94 -19.00
N GLY A 42 -18.34 -7.54 -17.91
CA GLY A 42 -18.77 -7.87 -16.55
C GLY A 42 -18.39 -9.29 -16.09
N ARG A 43 -17.72 -10.08 -16.92
CA ARG A 43 -17.47 -11.49 -16.59
C ARG A 43 -16.44 -11.73 -15.51
N PHE A 44 -15.65 -10.72 -15.17
CA PHE A 44 -14.64 -10.81 -14.11
C PHE A 44 -15.04 -10.07 -12.81
N LEU A 45 -16.19 -9.39 -12.80
CA LEU A 45 -16.59 -8.51 -11.70
C LEU A 45 -16.77 -9.25 -10.38
N ASP A 46 -17.39 -10.43 -10.39
CA ASP A 46 -17.58 -11.25 -9.19
C ASP A 46 -16.23 -11.64 -8.59
N GLU A 47 -15.27 -12.08 -9.42
CA GLU A 47 -13.92 -12.45 -8.95
C GLU A 47 -13.10 -11.24 -8.50
N ILE A 48 -13.29 -10.07 -9.10
CA ILE A 48 -12.70 -8.81 -8.65
C ILE A 48 -13.26 -8.46 -7.28
N ALA A 49 -14.58 -8.48 -7.11
CA ALA A 49 -15.25 -8.18 -5.85
C ALA A 49 -14.81 -9.14 -4.73
N ASP A 50 -14.74 -10.43 -4.98
CA ASP A 50 -14.23 -11.44 -4.04
C ASP A 50 -12.78 -11.18 -3.65
N THR A 51 -11.94 -10.82 -4.62
CA THR A 51 -10.52 -10.54 -4.35
C THR A 51 -10.34 -9.24 -3.55
N VAL A 52 -11.09 -8.18 -3.89
CA VAL A 52 -11.15 -6.93 -3.13
C VAL A 52 -11.63 -7.17 -1.72
N TRP A 53 -12.73 -7.92 -1.56
CA TRP A 53 -13.24 -8.31 -0.25
C TRP A 53 -12.17 -9.02 0.59
N ALA A 54 -11.52 -10.03 0.01
CA ALA A 54 -10.48 -10.79 0.70
C ALA A 54 -9.27 -9.93 1.11
N ILE A 55 -8.93 -8.88 0.34
CA ILE A 55 -7.87 -7.91 0.71
C ILE A 55 -8.35 -7.00 1.84
N CYS A 56 -9.60 -6.52 1.80
CA CYS A 56 -10.18 -5.70 2.86
C CYS A 56 -10.30 -6.44 4.18
N GLU A 57 -10.48 -7.77 4.17
CA GLU A 57 -10.55 -8.62 5.36
C GLU A 57 -9.18 -9.03 5.93
N GLU A 58 -8.07 -8.68 5.28
CA GLU A 58 -6.74 -8.90 5.86
C GLU A 58 -6.55 -8.03 7.11
N SER A 59 -5.98 -8.60 8.17
CA SER A 59 -5.70 -7.86 9.42
C SER A 59 -4.67 -6.75 9.22
N ALA A 60 -3.77 -6.91 8.26
CA ALA A 60 -2.71 -5.94 7.94
C ALA A 60 -2.33 -6.01 6.46
N TRP A 61 -1.91 -4.87 5.90
CA TRP A 61 -1.38 -4.82 4.54
C TRP A 61 0.14 -4.73 4.48
N GLN A 62 0.81 -4.39 5.61
CA GLN A 62 2.27 -4.51 5.70
C GLN A 62 2.70 -5.98 5.78
N LEU A 63 3.94 -6.25 5.39
CA LEU A 63 4.52 -7.58 5.54
C LEU A 63 4.92 -7.86 6.99
N PRO A 64 4.95 -9.15 7.42
CA PRO A 64 5.47 -9.53 8.73
C PRO A 64 6.91 -9.00 8.96
N ALA A 65 7.75 -9.01 7.91
CA ALA A 65 9.11 -8.50 7.96
C ALA A 65 9.21 -6.97 8.08
N HIS A 66 8.11 -6.24 7.97
CA HIS A 66 8.04 -4.77 8.06
C HIS A 66 7.15 -4.31 9.22
N ASN A 67 6.84 -5.20 10.17
CA ASN A 67 5.91 -4.94 11.26
C ASN A 67 6.60 -4.23 12.44
N SER A 68 7.24 -3.10 12.18
CA SER A 68 7.86 -2.23 13.19
C SER A 68 7.60 -0.76 12.87
N TYR A 69 7.41 0.05 13.92
CA TYR A 69 7.25 1.52 13.80
C TYR A 69 8.58 2.26 13.70
N VAL A 70 9.67 1.59 14.05
CA VAL A 70 11.00 2.18 14.08
C VAL A 70 11.93 1.40 13.15
N ARG A 71 12.68 2.12 12.33
CA ARG A 71 13.63 1.54 11.39
C ARG A 71 14.65 0.65 12.10
N ASP A 72 14.96 -0.48 11.49
CA ASP A 72 16.02 -1.42 11.93
C ASP A 72 15.83 -1.97 13.37
N THR A 73 14.58 -2.04 13.85
CA THR A 73 14.23 -2.65 15.13
C THR A 73 13.55 -4.00 14.95
N PRO A 74 13.53 -4.86 15.98
CA PRO A 74 12.82 -6.13 15.94
C PRO A 74 11.34 -5.94 15.59
N GLN A 75 10.82 -6.84 14.74
CA GLN A 75 9.43 -6.80 14.32
C GLN A 75 8.49 -7.17 15.47
N LEU A 76 7.34 -6.51 15.53
CA LEU A 76 6.27 -6.90 16.44
C LEU A 76 5.71 -8.28 16.05
N PRO A 77 5.35 -9.14 17.01
CA PRO A 77 4.90 -10.49 16.73
C PRO A 77 3.57 -10.54 15.96
N LEU A 78 2.70 -9.57 16.19
CA LEU A 78 1.42 -9.42 15.50
C LEU A 78 1.22 -7.96 15.07
N PRO A 79 0.45 -7.72 13.99
CA PRO A 79 0.11 -6.36 13.59
C PRO A 79 -0.84 -5.70 14.60
N ASP A 80 -0.64 -4.43 14.88
CA ASP A 80 -1.59 -3.60 15.60
C ASP A 80 -2.61 -3.03 14.61
N THR A 81 -3.82 -3.58 14.60
CA THR A 81 -4.89 -3.13 13.69
C THR A 81 -5.44 -1.74 14.04
N THR A 82 -5.15 -1.22 15.23
CA THR A 82 -5.54 0.14 15.64
C THR A 82 -4.52 1.20 15.21
N ARG A 83 -3.32 0.78 14.85
CA ARG A 83 -2.22 1.62 14.42
C ARG A 83 -1.52 1.03 13.17
N PRO A 84 -2.17 1.09 11.99
CA PRO A 84 -1.63 0.51 10.78
C PRO A 84 -0.27 1.10 10.39
N ILE A 85 0.62 0.24 9.87
CA ILE A 85 1.92 0.64 9.33
C ILE A 85 1.78 0.76 7.81
N VAL A 86 2.22 1.89 7.27
CA VAL A 86 2.34 2.10 5.83
C VAL A 86 3.78 1.78 5.42
N ASP A 87 4.01 0.51 5.06
CA ASP A 87 5.25 0.04 4.43
C ASP A 87 5.13 0.09 2.90
N LEU A 88 6.15 -0.41 2.18
CA LEU A 88 6.16 -0.51 0.72
C LEU A 88 4.87 -1.12 0.16
N PHE A 89 4.46 -2.24 0.73
CA PHE A 89 3.41 -3.08 0.18
C PHE A 89 2.01 -2.72 0.69
N ALA A 90 1.90 -2.12 1.86
CA ALA A 90 0.67 -1.47 2.29
C ALA A 90 0.36 -0.27 1.39
N ALA A 91 1.37 0.57 1.08
CA ALA A 91 1.23 1.68 0.15
C ALA A 91 0.83 1.20 -1.26
N GLU A 92 1.49 0.16 -1.79
CA GLU A 92 1.16 -0.44 -3.09
C GLU A 92 -0.24 -1.07 -3.11
N THR A 93 -0.64 -1.76 -2.04
CA THR A 93 -2.01 -2.28 -1.90
C THR A 93 -3.03 -1.14 -1.91
N GLY A 94 -2.72 -0.03 -1.25
CA GLY A 94 -3.53 1.17 -1.27
C GLY A 94 -3.72 1.73 -2.68
N ALA A 95 -2.63 1.89 -3.42
CA ALA A 95 -2.67 2.36 -4.81
C ALA A 95 -3.44 1.41 -5.73
N LEU A 96 -3.25 0.09 -5.58
CA LEU A 96 -3.96 -0.93 -6.36
C LEU A 96 -5.47 -0.87 -6.13
N LEU A 97 -5.92 -0.82 -4.87
CA LEU A 97 -7.34 -0.74 -4.56
C LEU A 97 -7.94 0.60 -5.01
N ALA A 98 -7.24 1.72 -4.81
CA ALA A 98 -7.69 3.03 -5.27
C ALA A 98 -7.84 3.06 -6.80
N LEU A 99 -6.89 2.48 -7.54
CA LEU A 99 -6.96 2.35 -9.00
C LEU A 99 -8.09 1.43 -9.44
N THR A 100 -8.28 0.29 -8.79
CA THR A 100 -9.39 -0.64 -9.06
C THR A 100 -10.73 0.07 -8.94
N ARG A 101 -10.94 0.79 -7.82
CA ARG A 101 -12.13 1.60 -7.59
C ARG A 101 -12.32 2.71 -8.64
N TYR A 102 -11.23 3.36 -9.02
CA TYR A 102 -11.27 4.46 -10.01
C TYR A 102 -11.66 3.97 -11.41
N LEU A 103 -11.18 2.81 -11.79
CA LEU A 103 -11.42 2.24 -13.14
C LEU A 103 -12.82 1.61 -13.30
N LEU A 104 -13.38 1.03 -12.25
CA LEU A 104 -14.60 0.21 -12.31
C LEU A 104 -15.61 0.58 -11.18
N PRO A 105 -15.91 1.87 -10.93
CA PRO A 105 -16.70 2.25 -9.76
C PRO A 105 -18.15 1.74 -9.83
N ASP A 106 -18.82 1.94 -10.94
CA ASP A 106 -20.24 1.61 -11.14
C ASP A 106 -20.43 0.10 -11.36
N GLU A 107 -19.51 -0.53 -12.08
CA GLU A 107 -19.51 -1.96 -12.34
C GLU A 107 -19.35 -2.76 -11.04
N LEU A 108 -18.44 -2.33 -10.17
CA LEU A 108 -18.20 -2.98 -8.87
C LEU A 108 -19.42 -2.83 -7.94
N ASP A 109 -20.01 -1.65 -7.83
CA ASP A 109 -21.20 -1.46 -6.99
C ASP A 109 -22.46 -2.10 -7.59
N THR A 110 -22.48 -2.37 -8.90
CA THR A 110 -23.53 -3.17 -9.53
C THR A 110 -23.38 -4.65 -9.17
N ALA A 111 -22.16 -5.20 -9.22
CA ALA A 111 -21.88 -6.60 -8.89
C ALA A 111 -21.97 -6.87 -7.38
N ALA A 112 -21.43 -5.95 -6.57
CA ALA A 112 -21.38 -6.07 -5.12
C ALA A 112 -21.73 -4.72 -4.45
N PRO A 113 -23.01 -4.43 -4.20
CA PRO A 113 -23.45 -3.14 -3.68
C PRO A 113 -22.75 -2.73 -2.38
N GLY A 114 -22.09 -1.56 -2.41
CA GLY A 114 -21.34 -1.00 -1.28
C GLY A 114 -19.89 -1.43 -1.18
N ILE A 115 -19.36 -2.20 -2.13
CA ILE A 115 -17.96 -2.63 -2.12
C ILE A 115 -17.00 -1.44 -2.29
N THR A 116 -17.35 -0.46 -3.13
CA THR A 116 -16.54 0.75 -3.31
C THR A 116 -16.47 1.58 -2.03
N ALA A 117 -17.58 1.73 -1.30
CA ALA A 117 -17.60 2.38 0.01
C ALA A 117 -16.78 1.60 1.06
N ARG A 118 -16.75 0.26 0.99
CA ARG A 118 -15.87 -0.55 1.83
C ARG A 118 -14.41 -0.29 1.50
N MET A 119 -14.03 -0.26 0.23
CA MET A 119 -12.66 0.06 -0.21
C MET A 119 -12.22 1.44 0.31
N GLU A 120 -13.05 2.46 0.17
CA GLU A 120 -12.76 3.82 0.66
C GLU A 120 -12.49 3.85 2.17
N ARG A 121 -13.30 3.16 2.98
CA ARG A 121 -13.09 3.08 4.44
C ARG A 121 -11.77 2.41 4.80
N GLU A 122 -11.43 1.30 4.13
CA GLU A 122 -10.18 0.60 4.39
C GLU A 122 -8.97 1.43 3.95
N LEU A 123 -9.07 2.12 2.80
CA LEU A 123 -8.03 3.00 2.28
C LEU A 123 -7.81 4.21 3.19
N ASP A 124 -8.89 4.80 3.69
CA ASP A 124 -8.78 5.89 4.67
C ASP A 124 -8.14 5.40 5.98
N ALA A 125 -8.64 4.32 6.55
CA ALA A 125 -8.19 3.81 7.83
C ALA A 125 -6.74 3.30 7.82
N ARG A 126 -6.29 2.69 6.71
CA ARG A 126 -5.00 2.00 6.64
C ARG A 126 -3.91 2.78 5.91
N ILE A 127 -4.26 3.74 5.07
CA ILE A 127 -3.31 4.52 4.27
C ILE A 127 -3.42 6.01 4.57
N LEU A 128 -4.60 6.63 4.32
CA LEU A 128 -4.71 8.09 4.37
C LEU A 128 -4.61 8.63 5.79
N THR A 129 -5.41 8.12 6.72
CA THR A 129 -5.37 8.54 8.12
C THR A 129 -3.98 8.33 8.73
N PRO A 130 -3.32 7.16 8.63
CA PRO A 130 -1.94 6.99 9.11
C PRO A 130 -0.94 7.95 8.44
N TYR A 131 -1.05 8.16 7.13
CA TYR A 131 -0.15 9.06 6.41
C TYR A 131 -0.24 10.51 6.90
N PHE A 132 -1.44 10.99 7.21
CA PHE A 132 -1.65 12.37 7.65
C PHE A 132 -1.45 12.58 9.16
N THR A 133 -1.48 11.52 9.96
CA THR A 133 -1.46 11.63 11.44
C THR A 133 -0.20 11.04 12.08
N SER A 134 0.57 10.25 11.34
CA SER A 134 1.79 9.60 11.82
C SER A 134 2.99 10.03 10.99
N HIS A 135 4.18 9.96 11.58
CA HIS A 135 5.43 10.12 10.86
C HIS A 135 6.10 8.76 10.71
N PHE A 136 6.18 8.27 9.48
CA PHE A 136 6.94 7.05 9.16
C PHE A 136 8.39 7.43 8.86
N TRP A 137 9.34 6.57 9.24
CA TRP A 137 10.76 6.85 9.04
C TRP A 137 11.13 7.15 7.57
N TRP A 138 10.47 6.51 6.62
CA TRP A 138 10.67 6.73 5.19
C TRP A 138 10.18 8.11 4.68
N MET A 139 9.45 8.85 5.51
CA MET A 139 9.08 10.24 5.20
C MET A 139 10.25 11.21 5.32
N GLY A 140 11.33 10.78 5.98
CA GLY A 140 12.53 11.57 6.18
C GLY A 140 12.41 12.60 7.30
N ASN A 141 13.55 12.90 7.92
CA ASN A 141 13.70 13.94 8.94
C ASN A 141 14.76 15.00 8.56
N GLY A 142 15.39 14.84 7.38
CA GLY A 142 16.46 15.70 6.88
C GLY A 142 17.86 15.36 7.44
N GLU A 143 17.99 14.41 8.36
CA GLU A 143 19.23 14.03 9.02
C GLU A 143 19.71 12.65 8.55
N GLU A 144 18.81 11.67 8.52
CA GLU A 144 19.13 10.28 8.16
C GLU A 144 19.09 10.06 6.65
N PRO A 145 20.00 9.23 6.09
CA PRO A 145 19.94 8.83 4.69
C PRO A 145 18.65 8.08 4.40
N MET A 146 17.99 8.44 3.29
CA MET A 146 16.78 7.76 2.81
C MET A 146 17.15 6.66 1.81
N CYS A 147 16.21 5.77 1.55
CA CYS A 147 16.34 4.67 0.59
C CYS A 147 15.09 4.58 -0.31
N ASN A 148 15.01 3.55 -1.15
CA ASN A 148 13.91 3.33 -2.08
C ASN A 148 12.52 3.36 -1.44
N TRP A 149 12.39 3.06 -0.17
CA TRP A 149 11.13 3.16 0.56
C TRP A 149 10.49 4.53 0.43
N THR A 150 11.29 5.59 0.49
CA THR A 150 10.80 6.97 0.39
C THR A 150 10.08 7.22 -0.93
N SER A 151 10.72 6.91 -2.05
CA SER A 151 10.13 7.12 -3.38
C SER A 151 8.94 6.18 -3.62
N TRP A 152 9.07 4.91 -3.24
CA TRP A 152 8.05 3.88 -3.43
C TRP A 152 6.77 4.19 -2.62
N CYS A 153 6.90 4.40 -1.31
CA CYS A 153 5.75 4.71 -0.47
C CYS A 153 5.10 6.03 -0.88
N THR A 154 5.92 7.07 -1.13
CA THR A 154 5.43 8.39 -1.55
C THR A 154 4.61 8.32 -2.83
N GLN A 155 5.11 7.64 -3.87
CA GLN A 155 4.39 7.47 -5.13
C GLN A 155 3.04 6.79 -4.91
N ASN A 156 3.01 5.67 -4.20
CA ASN A 156 1.80 4.87 -4.02
C ASN A 156 0.76 5.58 -3.15
N VAL A 157 1.21 6.30 -2.10
CA VAL A 157 0.29 7.11 -1.28
C VAL A 157 -0.28 8.26 -2.11
N LEU A 158 0.51 8.95 -2.94
CA LEU A 158 0.01 10.00 -3.82
C LEU A 158 -1.03 9.46 -4.80
N LEU A 159 -0.79 8.30 -5.42
CA LEU A 159 -1.80 7.64 -6.26
C LEU A 159 -3.10 7.41 -5.49
N THR A 160 -3.02 6.87 -4.28
CA THR A 160 -4.19 6.66 -3.42
C THR A 160 -4.93 7.97 -3.16
N VAL A 161 -4.20 9.05 -2.78
CA VAL A 161 -4.79 10.37 -2.50
C VAL A 161 -5.50 10.96 -3.73
N PHE A 162 -4.91 10.82 -4.93
CA PHE A 162 -5.48 11.44 -6.13
C PHE A 162 -6.61 10.64 -6.76
N LEU A 163 -6.63 9.33 -6.60
CA LEU A 163 -7.66 8.45 -7.16
C LEU A 163 -8.91 8.34 -6.26
N LEU A 164 -8.81 8.73 -4.99
CA LEU A 164 -9.93 8.79 -4.07
C LEU A 164 -10.60 10.18 -4.06
N PRO A 165 -11.86 10.28 -3.59
CA PRO A 165 -12.58 11.56 -3.45
C PRO A 165 -12.07 12.39 -2.27
N THR A 166 -10.76 12.66 -2.24
CA THR A 166 -10.10 13.47 -1.22
C THR A 166 -10.34 14.96 -1.42
N THR A 167 -10.30 15.72 -0.32
CA THR A 167 -10.44 17.17 -0.36
C THR A 167 -9.20 17.85 -0.97
N GLN A 168 -9.37 19.05 -1.48
CA GLN A 168 -8.25 19.87 -1.98
C GLN A 168 -7.18 20.09 -0.89
N GLN A 169 -7.61 20.24 0.37
CA GLN A 169 -6.69 20.40 1.49
C GLN A 169 -5.83 19.16 1.71
N GLN A 170 -6.44 17.96 1.68
CA GLN A 170 -5.70 16.70 1.77
C GLN A 170 -4.71 16.53 0.61
N ARG A 171 -5.12 16.82 -0.62
CA ARG A 171 -4.23 16.78 -1.80
C ARG A 171 -3.04 17.71 -1.66
N LYS A 172 -3.27 18.96 -1.24
CA LYS A 172 -2.19 19.93 -1.00
C LYS A 172 -1.23 19.45 0.11
N ALA A 173 -1.77 18.92 1.22
CA ALA A 173 -0.96 18.40 2.32
C ALA A 173 -0.12 17.20 1.87
N ALA A 174 -0.72 16.28 1.11
CA ALA A 174 -0.01 15.10 0.58
C ALA A 174 1.13 15.49 -0.37
N VAL A 175 0.89 16.41 -1.30
CA VAL A 175 1.93 16.92 -2.22
C VAL A 175 3.06 17.61 -1.46
N LYS A 176 2.73 18.43 -0.45
CA LYS A 176 3.76 19.10 0.37
C LYS A 176 4.62 18.10 1.13
N GLN A 177 4.00 17.09 1.76
CA GLN A 177 4.74 16.04 2.46
C GLN A 177 5.58 15.20 1.49
N ALA A 178 5.01 14.85 0.33
CA ALA A 178 5.72 14.10 -0.70
C ALA A 178 6.95 14.83 -1.23
N ALA A 179 6.82 16.14 -1.51
CA ALA A 179 7.94 16.97 -1.94
C ALA A 179 9.06 16.99 -0.89
N TYR A 180 8.70 17.19 0.39
CA TYR A 180 9.67 17.14 1.49
C TYR A 180 10.38 15.79 1.59
N SER A 181 9.62 14.68 1.51
CA SER A 181 10.18 13.33 1.57
C SER A 181 11.14 13.06 0.41
N LEU A 182 10.77 13.50 -0.81
CA LEU A 182 11.63 13.35 -1.98
C LEU A 182 12.87 14.24 -1.91
N ASP A 183 12.79 15.45 -1.36
CA ASP A 183 13.95 16.30 -1.11
C ASP A 183 14.93 15.61 -0.14
N CYS A 184 14.43 14.97 0.93
CA CYS A 184 15.24 14.17 1.84
C CYS A 184 15.92 12.99 1.12
N PHE A 185 15.19 12.29 0.24
CA PHE A 185 15.70 11.17 -0.53
C PHE A 185 16.78 11.58 -1.54
N LEU A 186 16.54 12.69 -2.26
CA LEU A 186 17.45 13.18 -3.30
C LEU A 186 18.71 13.86 -2.73
N LYS A 187 18.69 14.25 -1.45
CA LYS A 187 19.83 14.92 -0.79
C LYS A 187 21.12 14.08 -0.86
N ASP A 188 21.00 12.76 -0.83
CA ASP A 188 22.12 11.84 -0.80
C ASP A 188 22.48 11.27 -2.18
N TYR A 189 21.84 11.75 -3.25
CA TYR A 189 22.20 11.36 -4.62
C TYR A 189 23.50 12.04 -5.04
N GLY A 190 24.40 11.25 -5.64
CA GLY A 190 25.63 11.77 -6.23
C GLY A 190 25.36 12.62 -7.48
N ALA A 191 26.37 13.40 -7.90
CA ALA A 191 26.29 14.22 -9.11
C ALA A 191 26.08 13.40 -10.40
N ASP A 192 26.37 12.10 -10.36
CA ASP A 192 26.16 11.12 -11.45
C ASP A 192 24.71 10.60 -11.50
N GLY A 193 23.87 10.93 -10.49
CA GLY A 193 22.49 10.47 -10.38
C GLY A 193 22.36 9.00 -9.94
N CYS A 194 23.41 8.35 -9.49
CA CYS A 194 23.35 6.98 -9.00
C CYS A 194 22.74 6.90 -7.60
N CYS A 195 21.82 5.93 -7.42
CA CYS A 195 21.29 5.57 -6.14
C CYS A 195 22.28 4.72 -5.33
N ASN A 196 22.40 4.94 -4.03
CA ASN A 196 23.27 4.17 -3.14
C ASN A 196 22.90 2.68 -3.02
N GLU A 197 21.72 2.30 -3.47
CA GLU A 197 21.26 0.89 -3.44
C GLU A 197 21.81 0.05 -4.60
N GLY A 198 22.47 0.68 -5.56
CA GLY A 198 23.02 0.00 -6.74
C GLY A 198 21.95 -0.36 -7.79
N ALA A 199 22.42 -0.98 -8.89
CA ALA A 199 21.52 -1.55 -9.90
C ALA A 199 21.01 -2.92 -9.40
N GLN A 200 19.73 -3.05 -9.23
CA GLN A 200 19.06 -4.33 -8.96
C GLN A 200 18.52 -4.92 -10.25
#